data_1ab7f421a1fa2634b2dc1e911d5d90e4
#
_entry.id   1ab7f421a1fa2634b2dc1e911d5d90e4
#
_cell.length_a   1.000
_cell.length_b   1.000
_cell.length_c   1.000
_cell.angle_alpha   90.00
_cell.angle_beta   90.00
_cell.angle_gamma   90.00
#
_symmetry.space_group_name_H-M   'P 1'
#
loop_
_entity.id
_entity.type
_entity.pdbx_description
1 polymer ?
#
loop_
_entity_poly.entity_id
_entity_poly.type
_entity_poly.pdbx_seq_one_letter_code
_entity_poly.pdbx_strand_id
1 'polypeptide(L)'
;VVLTDTPGLDDTGELGTLRIEKTQQILNTTDIALLVIDGQLGITEEDTRILQQIRQKQIPFVIAVNKMDLTIASPVLPDEISREQILYVSAAAGTHIHELKELLAKQLGQTPKTRKIVGDLIHPGDFVVLVIPIDKAAPKGRLILPQQQTIRDILDHGATAIAVRDSELSETLKNLGRSPALVITDSQVFDTVAKIVPREVPLTSFSILFARYKGNLELAAHGAQTLKTLKDGDHVLICEGCTHHRQCEDIGTVKLPRMLKQFTQKDLQFTFTSGTDFPSDLSP
;
A
#
# COMPACT_ATOMS: atom_id res chain seq x y z
N VAL A 1 0.36 7.25 -15.83
CA VAL A 1 1.15 6.01 -15.82
C VAL A 1 2.62 6.40 -15.78
N VAL A 2 3.38 5.88 -14.79
CA VAL A 2 4.84 6.01 -14.73
C VAL A 2 5.41 4.71 -15.30
N LEU A 3 6.27 4.82 -16.29
CA LEU A 3 6.97 3.70 -16.88
C LEU A 3 8.41 3.71 -16.34
N THR A 4 8.84 2.61 -15.73
CA THR A 4 10.20 2.47 -15.22
C THR A 4 10.88 1.35 -15.99
N ASP A 5 11.97 1.70 -16.69
CA ASP A 5 12.83 0.72 -17.34
C ASP A 5 13.82 0.14 -16.33
N THR A 6 14.03 -1.17 -16.37
CA THR A 6 15.01 -1.84 -15.51
C THR A 6 16.28 -2.15 -16.29
N PRO A 7 17.48 -1.95 -15.69
CA PRO A 7 18.72 -2.36 -16.33
C PRO A 7 18.70 -3.87 -16.64
N GLY A 8 19.25 -4.27 -17.78
CA GLY A 8 19.46 -5.68 -18.09
C GLY A 8 20.24 -6.39 -16.99
N LEU A 9 19.93 -7.65 -16.74
CA LEU A 9 20.51 -8.45 -15.64
C LEU A 9 21.70 -9.30 -16.09
N ASP A 10 22.11 -9.13 -17.34
CA ASP A 10 23.14 -9.99 -18.00
C ASP A 10 24.56 -9.74 -17.52
N ASP A 11 24.77 -8.76 -16.62
CA ASP A 11 26.11 -8.42 -16.15
C ASP A 11 26.54 -9.28 -14.94
N THR A 12 27.72 -9.85 -15.05
CA THR A 12 28.40 -10.57 -13.95
C THR A 12 29.32 -9.65 -13.16
N GLY A 13 29.41 -9.82 -11.82
CA GLY A 13 30.28 -9.06 -10.93
C GLY A 13 29.55 -8.07 -10.03
N GLU A 14 30.27 -7.13 -9.42
CA GLU A 14 29.73 -6.15 -8.45
C GLU A 14 28.61 -5.26 -9.07
N LEU A 15 28.72 -4.92 -10.35
CA LEU A 15 27.68 -4.17 -11.07
C LEU A 15 26.38 -4.96 -11.22
N GLY A 16 26.50 -6.28 -11.44
CA GLY A 16 25.34 -7.18 -11.53
C GLY A 16 24.55 -7.23 -10.21
N THR A 17 25.24 -7.30 -9.09
CA THR A 17 24.63 -7.33 -7.75
C THR A 17 23.83 -6.04 -7.49
N LEU A 18 24.41 -4.87 -7.76
CA LEU A 18 23.73 -3.56 -7.62
C LEU A 18 22.51 -3.42 -8.54
N ARG A 19 22.55 -3.99 -9.75
CA ARG A 19 21.41 -3.98 -10.68
C ARG A 19 20.28 -4.87 -10.20
N ILE A 20 20.60 -6.05 -9.66
CA ILE A 20 19.63 -6.97 -9.06
C ILE A 20 18.94 -6.29 -7.88
N GLU A 21 19.69 -5.67 -6.97
CA GLU A 21 19.11 -4.92 -5.83
C GLU A 21 18.19 -3.79 -6.30
N LYS A 22 18.61 -3.03 -7.31
CA LYS A 22 17.80 -1.95 -7.86
C LYS A 22 16.52 -2.45 -8.53
N THR A 23 16.60 -3.56 -9.25
CA THR A 23 15.41 -4.22 -9.83
C THR A 23 14.46 -4.70 -8.74
N GLN A 24 14.96 -5.26 -7.65
CA GLN A 24 14.15 -5.66 -6.49
C GLN A 24 13.45 -4.45 -5.84
N GLN A 25 14.14 -3.32 -5.70
CA GLN A 25 13.56 -2.07 -5.20
C GLN A 25 12.43 -1.56 -6.11
N ILE A 26 12.64 -1.61 -7.44
CA ILE A 26 11.63 -1.21 -8.41
C ILE A 26 10.39 -2.09 -8.31
N LEU A 27 10.58 -3.41 -8.21
CA LEU A 27 9.47 -4.37 -8.07
C LEU A 27 8.62 -4.13 -6.80
N ASN A 28 9.19 -3.54 -5.74
CA ASN A 28 8.44 -3.20 -4.52
C ASN A 28 7.38 -2.09 -4.74
N THR A 29 7.56 -1.27 -5.78
CA THR A 29 6.68 -0.13 -6.11
C THR A 29 5.92 -0.33 -7.43
N THR A 30 6.00 -1.53 -8.01
CA THR A 30 5.44 -1.86 -9.32
C THR A 30 3.99 -2.32 -9.19
N ASP A 31 3.08 -1.67 -9.89
CA ASP A 31 1.66 -2.07 -9.96
C ASP A 31 1.43 -3.18 -11.00
N ILE A 32 2.21 -3.20 -12.08
CA ILE A 32 2.19 -4.21 -13.13
C ILE A 32 3.57 -4.35 -13.76
N ALA A 33 4.02 -5.57 -14.01
CA ALA A 33 5.28 -5.86 -14.67
C ALA A 33 5.05 -6.24 -16.14
N LEU A 34 5.89 -5.70 -17.03
CA LEU A 34 6.01 -6.15 -18.41
C LEU A 34 7.36 -6.85 -18.57
N LEU A 35 7.33 -8.17 -18.72
CA LEU A 35 8.54 -8.95 -19.04
C LEU A 35 8.68 -9.03 -20.56
N VAL A 36 9.78 -8.49 -21.09
CA VAL A 36 10.06 -8.50 -22.53
C VAL A 36 11.09 -9.58 -22.84
N ILE A 37 10.72 -10.57 -23.64
CA ILE A 37 11.54 -11.71 -24.03
C ILE A 37 11.95 -11.58 -25.50
N ASP A 38 13.18 -11.89 -25.83
CA ASP A 38 13.62 -11.98 -27.21
C ASP A 38 13.06 -13.25 -27.87
N GLY A 39 12.26 -13.07 -28.93
CA GLY A 39 11.61 -14.18 -29.63
C GLY A 39 12.58 -15.15 -30.33
N GLN A 40 13.82 -14.72 -30.61
CA GLN A 40 14.84 -15.59 -31.19
C GLN A 40 15.55 -16.45 -30.15
N LEU A 41 15.76 -15.89 -28.93
CA LEU A 41 16.47 -16.58 -27.84
C LEU A 41 15.53 -17.41 -26.96
N GLY A 42 14.26 -16.99 -26.88
CA GLY A 42 13.30 -17.55 -25.93
C GLY A 42 13.53 -17.06 -24.51
N ILE A 43 12.97 -17.77 -23.53
CA ILE A 43 13.11 -17.42 -22.10
C ILE A 43 14.49 -17.83 -21.59
N THR A 44 15.18 -16.90 -20.97
CA THR A 44 16.50 -17.13 -20.37
C THR A 44 16.38 -17.54 -18.89
N GLU A 45 17.51 -17.91 -18.26
CA GLU A 45 17.53 -18.18 -16.82
C GLU A 45 17.24 -16.91 -16.02
N GLU A 46 17.73 -15.76 -16.48
CA GLU A 46 17.48 -14.45 -15.88
C GLU A 46 16.00 -14.08 -15.93
N ASP A 47 15.36 -14.24 -17.10
CA ASP A 47 13.92 -14.03 -17.26
C ASP A 47 13.11 -14.89 -16.29
N THR A 48 13.53 -16.15 -16.14
CA THR A 48 12.89 -17.10 -15.22
C THR A 48 13.03 -16.65 -13.75
N ARG A 49 14.18 -16.14 -13.35
CA ARG A 49 14.42 -15.61 -11.99
C ARG A 49 13.54 -14.38 -11.71
N ILE A 50 13.49 -13.44 -12.66
CA ILE A 50 12.61 -12.25 -12.53
C ILE A 50 11.15 -12.67 -12.45
N LEU A 51 10.71 -13.58 -13.29
CA LEU A 51 9.34 -14.06 -13.29
C LEU A 51 8.96 -14.71 -11.95
N GLN A 52 9.88 -15.46 -11.34
CA GLN A 52 9.70 -16.02 -10.00
C GLN A 52 9.54 -14.91 -8.95
N GLN A 53 10.36 -13.85 -8.99
CA GLN A 53 10.25 -12.72 -8.07
C GLN A 53 8.93 -11.96 -8.24
N ILE A 54 8.49 -11.70 -9.48
CA ILE A 54 7.21 -11.08 -9.80
C ILE A 54 6.06 -11.90 -9.20
N ARG A 55 6.10 -13.24 -9.35
CA ARG A 55 5.10 -14.16 -8.80
C ARG A 55 5.10 -14.18 -7.28
N GLN A 56 6.27 -14.25 -6.64
CA GLN A 56 6.40 -14.22 -5.18
C GLN A 56 5.81 -12.94 -4.57
N LYS A 57 5.98 -11.82 -5.27
CA LYS A 57 5.42 -10.52 -4.87
C LYS A 57 3.95 -10.35 -5.28
N GLN A 58 3.36 -11.32 -5.97
CA GLN A 58 1.99 -11.27 -6.48
C GLN A 58 1.70 -10.05 -7.37
N ILE A 59 2.71 -9.59 -8.10
CA ILE A 59 2.58 -8.49 -9.03
C ILE A 59 1.90 -9.00 -10.31
N PRO A 60 0.81 -8.38 -10.79
CA PRO A 60 0.25 -8.68 -12.11
C PRO A 60 1.32 -8.50 -13.19
N PHE A 61 1.34 -9.38 -14.18
CA PHE A 61 2.34 -9.28 -15.23
C PHE A 61 1.82 -9.67 -16.61
N VAL A 62 2.50 -9.16 -17.62
CA VAL A 62 2.33 -9.53 -19.04
C VAL A 62 3.70 -9.89 -19.59
N ILE A 63 3.75 -10.89 -20.45
CA ILE A 63 4.96 -11.27 -21.20
C ILE A 63 4.80 -10.83 -22.64
N ALA A 64 5.72 -9.99 -23.11
CA ALA A 64 5.83 -9.61 -24.52
C ALA A 64 7.00 -10.37 -25.14
N VAL A 65 6.69 -11.28 -26.05
CA VAL A 65 7.70 -11.97 -26.88
C VAL A 65 7.97 -11.07 -28.09
N ASN A 66 9.08 -10.34 -28.04
CA ASN A 66 9.45 -9.32 -29.02
C ASN A 66 10.30 -9.91 -30.16
N LYS A 67 10.54 -9.11 -31.20
CA LYS A 67 11.30 -9.45 -32.41
C LYS A 67 10.67 -10.58 -33.24
N MET A 68 9.33 -10.66 -33.23
CA MET A 68 8.63 -11.68 -34.02
C MET A 68 8.76 -11.49 -35.54
N ASP A 69 9.16 -10.32 -35.97
CA ASP A 69 9.57 -10.04 -37.36
C ASP A 69 10.84 -10.77 -37.82
N LEU A 70 11.69 -11.17 -36.85
CA LEU A 70 12.93 -11.88 -37.08
C LEU A 70 12.85 -13.38 -36.71
N THR A 71 11.71 -13.84 -36.19
CA THR A 71 11.55 -15.16 -35.60
C THR A 71 10.79 -16.08 -36.52
N ILE A 72 11.36 -17.26 -36.85
CA ILE A 72 10.77 -18.26 -37.73
C ILE A 72 9.75 -19.14 -37.01
N ALA A 73 9.98 -19.40 -35.70
CA ALA A 73 9.11 -20.23 -34.88
C ALA A 73 8.92 -19.59 -33.50
N SER A 74 7.69 -19.65 -32.95
CA SER A 74 7.41 -19.14 -31.61
C SER A 74 8.24 -19.90 -30.56
N PRO A 75 8.91 -19.21 -29.64
CA PRO A 75 9.66 -19.86 -28.58
C PRO A 75 8.73 -20.64 -27.64
N VAL A 76 9.25 -21.74 -27.09
CA VAL A 76 8.55 -22.52 -26.08
C VAL A 76 8.63 -21.76 -24.75
N LEU A 77 7.46 -21.43 -24.21
CA LEU A 77 7.35 -20.82 -22.88
C LEU A 77 6.86 -21.87 -21.88
N PRO A 78 7.17 -21.73 -20.59
CA PRO A 78 6.71 -22.67 -19.56
C PRO A 78 5.17 -22.80 -19.54
N ASP A 79 4.67 -24.01 -19.44
CA ASP A 79 3.21 -24.31 -19.44
C ASP A 79 2.45 -23.67 -18.28
N GLU A 80 3.16 -23.28 -17.25
CA GLU A 80 2.62 -22.60 -16.06
C GLU A 80 2.16 -21.15 -16.31
N ILE A 81 2.49 -20.57 -17.49
CA ILE A 81 2.13 -19.20 -17.83
C ILE A 81 0.84 -19.24 -18.64
N SER A 82 -0.19 -18.54 -18.16
CA SER A 82 -1.44 -18.43 -18.88
C SER A 82 -1.23 -17.77 -20.26
N ARG A 83 -1.78 -18.37 -21.30
CA ARG A 83 -1.73 -17.82 -22.67
C ARG A 83 -2.32 -16.40 -22.75
N GLU A 84 -3.23 -16.06 -21.86
CA GLU A 84 -3.83 -14.72 -21.78
C GLU A 84 -2.85 -13.65 -21.26
N GLN A 85 -1.71 -14.05 -20.71
CA GLN A 85 -0.66 -13.16 -20.21
C GLN A 85 0.47 -12.99 -21.23
N ILE A 86 0.42 -13.67 -22.37
CA ILE A 86 1.49 -13.69 -23.35
C ILE A 86 1.02 -12.99 -24.63
N LEU A 87 1.84 -12.08 -25.15
CA LEU A 87 1.61 -11.46 -26.44
C LEU A 87 2.88 -11.48 -27.28
N TYR A 88 2.74 -11.88 -28.53
CA TYR A 88 3.83 -11.90 -29.51
C TYR A 88 3.83 -10.59 -30.29
N VAL A 89 4.94 -9.85 -30.23
CA VAL A 89 5.02 -8.47 -30.74
C VAL A 89 6.27 -8.26 -31.60
N SER A 90 6.25 -7.23 -32.43
CA SER A 90 7.46 -6.65 -33.01
C SER A 90 7.46 -5.15 -32.72
N ALA A 91 8.34 -4.70 -31.86
CA ALA A 91 8.50 -3.28 -31.57
C ALA A 91 9.04 -2.52 -32.80
N ALA A 92 9.90 -3.15 -33.59
CA ALA A 92 10.47 -2.55 -34.81
C ALA A 92 9.42 -2.36 -35.91
N ALA A 93 8.55 -3.36 -36.11
CA ALA A 93 7.48 -3.30 -37.10
C ALA A 93 6.18 -2.66 -36.56
N GLY A 94 6.09 -2.38 -35.26
CA GLY A 94 4.88 -1.89 -34.63
C GLY A 94 3.76 -2.94 -34.47
N THR A 95 4.06 -4.21 -34.74
CA THR A 95 3.06 -5.28 -34.74
C THR A 95 2.60 -5.61 -33.33
N HIS A 96 1.29 -5.66 -33.11
CA HIS A 96 0.60 -5.96 -31.84
C HIS A 96 0.98 -5.04 -30.66
N ILE A 97 1.52 -3.85 -30.92
CA ILE A 97 1.87 -2.88 -29.84
C ILE A 97 0.61 -2.24 -29.24
N HIS A 98 -0.45 -2.07 -30.05
CA HIS A 98 -1.73 -1.58 -29.54
C HIS A 98 -2.37 -2.61 -28.62
N GLU A 99 -2.43 -3.86 -29.05
CA GLU A 99 -2.96 -4.98 -28.27
C GLU A 99 -2.18 -5.20 -26.96
N LEU A 100 -0.86 -4.96 -26.97
CA LEU A 100 -0.05 -4.99 -25.75
C LEU A 100 -0.49 -3.94 -24.74
N LYS A 101 -0.77 -2.71 -25.19
CA LYS A 101 -1.27 -1.64 -24.33
C LYS A 101 -2.65 -1.97 -23.77
N GLU A 102 -3.54 -2.53 -24.57
CA GLU A 102 -4.87 -2.97 -24.14
C GLU A 102 -4.78 -4.13 -23.12
N LEU A 103 -3.88 -5.08 -23.35
CA LEU A 103 -3.66 -6.19 -22.42
C LEU A 103 -3.14 -5.70 -21.07
N LEU A 104 -2.17 -4.77 -21.06
CA LEU A 104 -1.68 -4.13 -19.85
C LEU A 104 -2.79 -3.38 -19.12
N ALA A 105 -3.61 -2.60 -19.83
CA ALA A 105 -4.74 -1.88 -19.28
C ALA A 105 -5.79 -2.84 -18.68
N LYS A 106 -6.07 -3.96 -19.34
CA LYS A 106 -6.99 -5.00 -18.86
C LYS A 106 -6.47 -5.65 -17.58
N GLN A 107 -5.18 -5.96 -17.50
CA GLN A 107 -4.57 -6.53 -16.31
C GLN A 107 -4.59 -5.55 -15.12
N LEU A 108 -4.35 -4.27 -15.35
CA LEU A 108 -4.50 -3.21 -14.34
C LEU A 108 -5.96 -3.05 -13.90
N GLY A 109 -6.92 -3.17 -14.82
CA GLY A 109 -8.36 -3.09 -14.52
C GLY A 109 -8.92 -4.31 -13.78
N GLN A 110 -8.19 -5.42 -13.70
CA GLN A 110 -8.52 -6.60 -12.88
C GLN A 110 -8.03 -6.46 -11.44
N THR A 111 -7.31 -5.38 -11.10
CA THR A 111 -7.04 -5.03 -9.70
C THR A 111 -8.38 -4.96 -8.96
N PRO A 112 -8.49 -5.55 -7.75
CA PRO A 112 -9.78 -5.79 -7.13
C PRO A 112 -10.58 -4.51 -7.00
N LYS A 113 -11.91 -4.63 -7.20
CA LYS A 113 -12.98 -3.63 -7.02
C LYS A 113 -12.48 -2.43 -6.22
N THR A 114 -12.62 -1.21 -6.76
CA THR A 114 -12.26 0.04 -6.09
C THR A 114 -12.56 -0.06 -4.60
N ARG A 115 -11.52 -0.35 -3.82
CA ARG A 115 -11.67 -0.46 -2.37
C ARG A 115 -12.21 0.87 -1.91
N LYS A 116 -13.30 0.85 -1.17
CA LYS A 116 -13.87 2.03 -0.55
C LYS A 116 -13.18 2.29 0.78
N ILE A 117 -13.01 3.55 1.14
CA ILE A 117 -12.43 3.91 2.44
C ILE A 117 -13.47 3.60 3.51
N VAL A 118 -14.70 4.11 3.32
CA VAL A 118 -15.80 4.04 4.28
C VAL A 118 -17.15 3.82 3.60
N GLY A 119 -17.25 4.04 2.29
CA GLY A 119 -18.51 4.06 1.56
C GLY A 119 -19.29 2.75 1.54
N ASP A 120 -18.67 1.62 1.88
CA ASP A 120 -19.33 0.32 2.06
C ASP A 120 -19.80 0.05 3.51
N LEU A 121 -19.46 0.97 4.44
CA LEU A 121 -19.86 0.91 5.86
C LEU A 121 -21.02 1.86 6.18
N ILE A 122 -21.47 2.64 5.22
CA ILE A 122 -22.49 3.70 5.37
C ILE A 122 -23.54 3.61 4.28
N HIS A 123 -24.68 4.24 4.51
CA HIS A 123 -25.80 4.32 3.56
C HIS A 123 -26.09 5.77 3.17
N PRO A 124 -26.74 6.01 2.02
CA PRO A 124 -27.21 7.35 1.66
C PRO A 124 -28.09 7.97 2.75
N GLY A 125 -27.80 9.23 3.08
CA GLY A 125 -28.51 9.95 4.13
C GLY A 125 -27.98 9.75 5.55
N ASP A 126 -26.99 8.88 5.76
CA ASP A 126 -26.32 8.72 7.05
C ASP A 126 -25.52 9.97 7.46
N PHE A 127 -25.39 10.17 8.77
CA PHE A 127 -24.45 11.14 9.34
C PHE A 127 -23.17 10.42 9.79
N VAL A 128 -22.04 10.92 9.31
CA VAL A 128 -20.71 10.45 9.72
C VAL A 128 -19.97 11.59 10.37
N VAL A 129 -19.55 11.43 11.62
CA VAL A 129 -18.81 12.45 12.38
C VAL A 129 -17.33 12.15 12.28
N LEU A 130 -16.56 13.13 11.79
CA LEU A 130 -15.11 13.08 11.69
C LEU A 130 -14.49 13.96 12.78
N VAL A 131 -13.79 13.36 13.71
CA VAL A 131 -13.12 14.06 14.80
C VAL A 131 -11.68 14.35 14.40
N ILE A 132 -11.37 15.62 14.18
CA ILE A 132 -10.10 16.09 13.64
C ILE A 132 -9.45 17.03 14.64
N PRO A 133 -8.44 16.58 15.38
CA PRO A 133 -7.72 17.46 16.30
C PRO A 133 -6.97 18.54 15.54
N ILE A 134 -6.92 19.74 16.07
CA ILE A 134 -6.09 20.83 15.54
C ILE A 134 -4.72 20.73 16.18
N ASP A 135 -3.82 20.04 15.49
CA ASP A 135 -2.43 19.83 15.92
C ASP A 135 -1.51 20.95 15.38
N LYS A 136 -0.44 21.26 16.15
CA LYS A 136 0.63 22.17 15.72
C LYS A 136 1.43 21.63 14.53
N ALA A 137 1.45 20.31 14.33
CA ALA A 137 2.09 19.65 13.21
C ALA A 137 1.24 19.65 11.93
N ALA A 138 -0.08 19.86 12.04
CA ALA A 138 -0.95 19.96 10.87
C ALA A 138 -0.69 21.28 10.11
N PRO A 139 -0.58 21.25 8.77
CA PRO A 139 -0.43 22.48 8.00
C PRO A 139 -1.61 23.42 8.25
N LYS A 140 -1.35 24.67 8.67
CA LYS A 140 -2.39 25.65 8.88
C LYS A 140 -3.30 25.79 7.64
N GLY A 141 -4.62 25.74 7.85
CA GLY A 141 -5.61 25.95 6.80
C GLY A 141 -5.86 24.76 5.88
N ARG A 142 -5.33 23.56 6.17
CA ARG A 142 -5.57 22.37 5.35
C ARG A 142 -5.88 21.14 6.19
N LEU A 143 -6.79 20.32 5.68
CA LEU A 143 -6.94 18.94 6.13
C LEU A 143 -5.85 18.09 5.48
N ILE A 144 -5.40 17.04 6.18
CA ILE A 144 -4.46 16.07 5.61
C ILE A 144 -5.17 15.16 4.60
N LEU A 145 -4.41 14.58 3.69
CA LEU A 145 -4.95 13.78 2.58
C LEU A 145 -5.92 12.66 3.03
N PRO A 146 -5.64 11.86 4.08
CA PRO A 146 -6.58 10.86 4.57
C PRO A 146 -7.95 11.43 4.97
N GLN A 147 -7.96 12.58 5.63
CA GLN A 147 -9.20 13.25 6.03
C GLN A 147 -9.99 13.72 4.81
N GLN A 148 -9.35 14.38 3.85
CA GLN A 148 -9.97 14.83 2.61
C GLN A 148 -10.55 13.67 1.80
N GLN A 149 -9.80 12.58 1.63
CA GLN A 149 -10.25 11.41 0.90
C GLN A 149 -11.42 10.71 1.58
N THR A 150 -11.43 10.62 2.90
CA THR A 150 -12.56 10.05 3.66
C THR A 150 -13.81 10.89 3.51
N ILE A 151 -13.71 12.22 3.63
CA ILE A 151 -14.83 13.14 3.40
C ILE A 151 -15.38 12.95 1.99
N ARG A 152 -14.51 12.89 0.99
CA ARG A 152 -14.92 12.70 -0.40
C ARG A 152 -15.65 11.37 -0.59
N ASP A 153 -15.15 10.28 -0.02
CA ASP A 153 -15.78 8.97 -0.12
C ASP A 153 -17.16 8.93 0.55
N ILE A 154 -17.35 9.63 1.69
CA ILE A 154 -18.65 9.79 2.35
C ILE A 154 -19.64 10.50 1.41
N LEU A 155 -19.22 11.60 0.80
CA LEU A 155 -20.08 12.40 -0.09
C LEU A 155 -20.44 11.64 -1.37
N ASP A 156 -19.48 10.91 -1.95
CA ASP A 156 -19.69 10.08 -3.15
C ASP A 156 -20.72 8.96 -2.90
N HIS A 157 -20.91 8.55 -1.64
CA HIS A 157 -21.92 7.56 -1.24
C HIS A 157 -23.22 8.16 -0.71
N GLY A 158 -23.43 9.48 -0.89
CA GLY A 158 -24.69 10.16 -0.54
C GLY A 158 -24.91 10.33 0.95
N ALA A 159 -23.88 10.18 1.79
CA ALA A 159 -23.93 10.44 3.22
C ALA A 159 -23.43 11.84 3.56
N THR A 160 -23.67 12.30 4.79
CA THR A 160 -23.27 13.63 5.28
C THR A 160 -22.03 13.51 6.15
N ALA A 161 -20.98 14.26 5.81
CA ALA A 161 -19.77 14.36 6.61
C ALA A 161 -19.83 15.57 7.55
N ILE A 162 -19.63 15.36 8.84
CA ILE A 162 -19.65 16.39 9.89
C ILE A 162 -18.27 16.40 10.52
N ALA A 163 -17.44 17.39 10.21
CA ALA A 163 -16.11 17.54 10.77
C ALA A 163 -16.14 18.42 12.02
N VAL A 164 -15.57 17.90 13.11
CA VAL A 164 -15.54 18.58 14.42
C VAL A 164 -14.17 18.42 15.08
N ARG A 165 -13.83 19.31 15.97
CA ARG A 165 -12.69 19.12 16.87
C ARG A 165 -13.06 18.14 17.99
N ASP A 166 -12.07 17.51 18.57
CA ASP A 166 -12.22 16.62 19.73
C ASP A 166 -12.94 17.31 20.90
N SER A 167 -12.63 18.59 21.14
CA SER A 167 -13.28 19.41 22.19
C SER A 167 -14.79 19.68 21.95
N GLU A 168 -15.25 19.60 20.71
CA GLU A 168 -16.63 19.92 20.32
C GLU A 168 -17.51 18.68 20.14
N LEU A 169 -16.91 17.49 20.17
CA LEU A 169 -17.61 16.23 19.88
C LEU A 169 -18.85 16.00 20.76
N SER A 170 -18.70 16.18 22.07
CA SER A 170 -19.79 15.93 23.02
C SER A 170 -21.03 16.80 22.75
N GLU A 171 -20.83 18.07 22.46
CA GLU A 171 -21.89 19.00 22.13
C GLU A 171 -22.51 18.70 20.77
N THR A 172 -21.66 18.38 19.78
CA THR A 172 -22.11 18.00 18.45
C THR A 172 -23.03 16.78 18.49
N LEU A 173 -22.62 15.72 19.20
CA LEU A 173 -23.44 14.50 19.31
C LEU A 173 -24.81 14.77 19.94
N LYS A 174 -24.91 15.69 20.94
CA LYS A 174 -26.19 16.10 21.55
C LYS A 174 -27.07 16.85 20.59
N ASN A 175 -26.47 17.69 19.75
CA ASN A 175 -27.22 18.62 18.87
C ASN A 175 -27.58 17.98 17.51
N LEU A 176 -27.08 16.82 17.18
CA LEU A 176 -27.36 16.13 15.90
C LEU A 176 -28.82 15.68 15.75
N GLY A 177 -29.58 15.55 16.86
CA GLY A 177 -30.96 15.09 16.83
C GLY A 177 -31.18 13.63 16.49
N ARG A 178 -30.14 12.93 16.00
CA ARG A 178 -30.09 11.47 15.77
C ARG A 178 -28.67 10.95 15.94
N SER A 179 -28.54 9.67 16.27
CA SER A 179 -27.22 9.02 16.36
C SER A 179 -26.52 9.00 14.99
N PRO A 180 -25.23 9.31 14.91
CA PRO A 180 -24.46 9.11 13.69
C PRO A 180 -24.32 7.62 13.40
N ALA A 181 -24.22 7.27 12.11
CA ALA A 181 -23.97 5.90 11.69
C ALA A 181 -22.53 5.46 12.00
N LEU A 182 -21.59 6.41 12.04
CA LEU A 182 -20.17 6.14 12.29
C LEU A 182 -19.48 7.39 12.82
N VAL A 183 -18.56 7.20 13.76
CA VAL A 183 -17.59 8.21 14.19
C VAL A 183 -16.19 7.78 13.75
N ILE A 184 -15.46 8.69 13.10
CA ILE A 184 -14.10 8.48 12.61
C ILE A 184 -13.18 9.49 13.29
N THR A 185 -12.13 9.03 13.93
CA THR A 185 -11.23 9.90 14.69
C THR A 185 -9.77 9.76 14.24
N ASP A 186 -8.96 10.75 14.59
CA ASP A 186 -7.51 10.60 14.55
C ASP A 186 -7.05 9.65 15.67
N SER A 187 -6.03 8.84 15.39
CA SER A 187 -5.50 7.86 16.36
C SER A 187 -4.94 8.53 17.61
N GLN A 188 -4.46 9.77 17.51
CA GLN A 188 -3.88 10.50 18.65
C GLN A 188 -4.90 10.83 19.75
N VAL A 189 -6.17 10.99 19.39
CA VAL A 189 -7.25 11.32 20.31
C VAL A 189 -8.26 10.19 20.49
N PHE A 190 -7.95 8.99 20.00
CA PHE A 190 -8.85 7.85 20.00
C PHE A 190 -9.39 7.53 21.40
N ASP A 191 -8.52 7.44 22.40
CA ASP A 191 -8.91 7.12 23.78
C ASP A 191 -9.84 8.18 24.41
N THR A 192 -9.65 9.44 24.07
CA THR A 192 -10.52 10.53 24.51
C THR A 192 -11.88 10.46 23.85
N VAL A 193 -11.89 10.24 22.55
CA VAL A 193 -13.11 10.13 21.74
C VAL A 193 -13.91 8.89 22.15
N ALA A 194 -13.26 7.76 22.40
CA ALA A 194 -13.90 6.51 22.83
C ALA A 194 -14.67 6.64 24.16
N LYS A 195 -14.29 7.58 25.02
CA LYS A 195 -14.99 7.87 26.29
C LYS A 195 -16.23 8.75 26.10
N ILE A 196 -16.32 9.47 24.97
CA ILE A 196 -17.40 10.41 24.65
C ILE A 196 -18.47 9.74 23.77
N VAL A 197 -18.03 8.90 22.83
CA VAL A 197 -18.94 8.25 21.86
C VAL A 197 -19.76 7.17 22.57
N PRO A 198 -21.10 7.15 22.43
CA PRO A 198 -21.95 6.10 22.96
C PRO A 198 -21.54 4.71 22.42
N ARG A 199 -21.67 3.66 23.23
CA ARG A 199 -21.23 2.30 22.89
C ARG A 199 -21.97 1.71 21.68
N GLU A 200 -23.19 2.14 21.44
CA GLU A 200 -24.02 1.77 20.30
C GLU A 200 -23.60 2.40 18.98
N VAL A 201 -22.78 3.44 19.02
CA VAL A 201 -22.27 4.14 17.83
C VAL A 201 -20.94 3.53 17.42
N PRO A 202 -20.81 2.98 16.22
CA PRO A 202 -19.54 2.48 15.72
C PRO A 202 -18.46 3.57 15.72
N LEU A 203 -17.26 3.22 16.21
CA LEU A 203 -16.10 4.11 16.25
C LEU A 203 -14.92 3.46 15.55
N THR A 204 -14.24 4.22 14.71
CA THR A 204 -13.00 3.80 14.04
C THR A 204 -12.02 4.97 13.93
N SER A 205 -10.84 4.74 13.35
CA SER A 205 -9.88 5.80 13.08
C SER A 205 -9.54 5.88 11.59
N PHE A 206 -9.05 7.06 11.16
CA PHE A 206 -8.51 7.22 9.81
C PHE A 206 -7.43 6.17 9.50
N SER A 207 -6.55 5.88 10.47
CA SER A 207 -5.47 4.89 10.30
C SER A 207 -6.02 3.49 10.04
N ILE A 208 -7.06 3.05 10.74
CA ILE A 208 -7.71 1.74 10.55
C ILE A 208 -8.38 1.68 9.18
N LEU A 209 -9.12 2.73 8.79
CA LEU A 209 -9.76 2.79 7.48
C LEU A 209 -8.73 2.74 6.34
N PHE A 210 -7.59 3.43 6.49
CA PHE A 210 -6.54 3.42 5.48
C PHE A 210 -5.72 2.13 5.47
N ALA A 211 -5.53 1.45 6.60
CA ALA A 211 -4.97 0.11 6.64
C ALA A 211 -5.87 -0.89 5.88
N ARG A 212 -7.20 -0.72 5.97
CA ARG A 212 -8.16 -1.49 5.18
C ARG A 212 -8.14 -1.11 3.69
N TYR A 213 -8.07 0.16 3.38
CA TYR A 213 -8.14 0.70 2.02
C TYR A 213 -6.88 0.41 1.20
N LYS A 214 -5.70 0.68 1.76
CA LYS A 214 -4.40 0.57 1.07
C LYS A 214 -3.64 -0.70 1.36
N GLY A 215 -3.93 -1.37 2.47
CA GLY A 215 -3.22 -2.52 2.96
C GLY A 215 -4.09 -3.75 3.15
N ASN A 216 -3.71 -4.54 4.13
CA ASN A 216 -4.44 -5.70 4.62
C ASN A 216 -4.71 -5.52 6.12
N LEU A 217 -5.91 -5.05 6.47
CA LEU A 217 -6.28 -4.79 7.86
C LEU A 217 -6.27 -6.06 8.71
N GLU A 218 -6.66 -7.20 8.15
CA GLU A 218 -6.68 -8.49 8.84
C GLU A 218 -5.26 -8.91 9.23
N LEU A 219 -4.32 -8.82 8.28
CA LEU A 219 -2.91 -9.09 8.55
C LEU A 219 -2.33 -8.10 9.57
N ALA A 220 -2.66 -6.82 9.48
CA ALA A 220 -2.22 -5.79 10.43
C ALA A 220 -2.78 -6.05 11.83
N ALA A 221 -4.06 -6.43 11.95
CA ALA A 221 -4.69 -6.77 13.22
C ALA A 221 -4.08 -8.04 13.84
N HIS A 222 -3.78 -9.06 13.01
CA HIS A 222 -3.11 -10.27 13.43
C HIS A 222 -1.68 -9.97 13.91
N GLY A 223 -0.92 -9.19 13.13
CA GLY A 223 0.42 -8.73 13.50
C GLY A 223 0.45 -7.94 14.81
N ALA A 224 -0.54 -7.08 15.06
CA ALA A 224 -0.65 -6.35 16.30
C ALA A 224 -0.83 -7.26 17.53
N GLN A 225 -1.45 -8.44 17.38
CA GLN A 225 -1.56 -9.42 18.47
C GLN A 225 -0.20 -10.02 18.86
N THR A 226 0.73 -10.12 17.90
CA THR A 226 2.09 -10.62 18.13
C THR A 226 2.86 -9.75 19.13
N LEU A 227 2.51 -8.46 19.25
CA LEU A 227 3.11 -7.57 20.25
C LEU A 227 2.97 -8.09 21.69
N LYS A 228 1.93 -8.89 21.98
CA LYS A 228 1.72 -9.50 23.30
C LYS A 228 2.67 -10.67 23.59
N THR A 229 3.32 -11.20 22.59
CA THR A 229 4.23 -12.35 22.70
C THR A 229 5.70 -11.96 22.72
N LEU A 230 6.01 -10.66 22.55
CA LEU A 230 7.37 -10.14 22.54
C LEU A 230 8.05 -10.37 23.90
N LYS A 231 9.37 -10.61 23.83
CA LYS A 231 10.26 -10.87 24.98
C LYS A 231 11.33 -9.78 25.08
N ASP A 232 12.00 -9.74 26.23
CA ASP A 232 13.16 -8.87 26.39
C ASP A 232 14.26 -9.28 25.41
N GLY A 233 14.84 -8.29 24.73
CA GLY A 233 15.85 -8.46 23.71
C GLY A 233 15.31 -8.66 22.28
N ASP A 234 14.00 -8.84 22.10
CA ASP A 234 13.43 -8.97 20.76
C ASP A 234 13.68 -7.71 19.91
N HIS A 235 13.91 -7.94 18.62
CA HIS A 235 14.23 -6.92 17.65
C HIS A 235 13.01 -6.52 16.83
N VAL A 236 12.67 -5.23 16.83
CA VAL A 236 11.53 -4.66 16.13
C VAL A 236 12.01 -3.74 15.03
N LEU A 237 11.66 -4.05 13.78
CA LEU A 237 11.91 -3.20 12.63
C LEU A 237 10.74 -2.22 12.46
N ILE A 238 11.03 -0.91 12.46
CA ILE A 238 10.05 0.15 12.19
C ILE A 238 10.34 0.73 10.80
N CYS A 239 9.37 0.55 9.90
CA CYS A 239 9.46 0.99 8.52
C CYS A 239 8.58 2.22 8.29
N GLU A 240 9.15 3.34 7.90
CA GLU A 240 8.45 4.58 7.55
C GLU A 240 8.34 4.71 6.03
N GLY A 241 7.13 4.82 5.50
CA GLY A 241 6.90 5.03 4.06
C GLY A 241 7.25 6.43 3.54
N CYS A 242 7.67 7.35 4.39
CA CYS A 242 7.98 8.73 4.05
C CYS A 242 9.45 9.07 4.31
N THR A 243 9.98 10.02 3.53
CA THR A 243 11.37 10.50 3.61
C THR A 243 11.49 11.94 4.09
N HIS A 244 10.46 12.48 4.75
CA HIS A 244 10.49 13.87 5.24
C HIS A 244 11.44 14.02 6.44
N HIS A 245 11.89 15.24 6.68
CA HIS A 245 12.77 15.53 7.81
C HIS A 245 12.12 15.15 9.15
N ARG A 246 12.81 14.32 9.93
CA ARG A 246 12.41 13.91 11.26
C ARG A 246 12.37 15.10 12.21
N GLN A 247 11.26 15.25 12.92
CA GLN A 247 11.09 16.29 13.96
C GLN A 247 11.43 15.71 15.34
N CYS A 248 11.63 16.58 16.34
CA CYS A 248 12.03 16.17 17.70
C CYS A 248 11.05 15.18 18.40
N GLU A 249 9.79 15.10 17.93
CA GLU A 249 8.77 14.15 18.41
C GLU A 249 8.23 13.28 17.28
N ASP A 250 9.13 12.79 16.45
CA ASP A 250 8.79 11.91 15.34
C ASP A 250 8.03 10.66 15.81
N ILE A 251 7.02 10.27 15.01
CA ILE A 251 6.13 9.15 15.36
C ILE A 251 6.90 7.82 15.32
N GLY A 252 7.66 7.59 14.24
CA GLY A 252 8.34 6.32 14.00
C GLY A 252 9.51 6.10 14.95
N THR A 253 10.39 7.09 15.10
CA THR A 253 11.66 6.92 15.82
C THR A 253 11.59 7.24 17.31
N VAL A 254 10.59 7.99 17.77
CA VAL A 254 10.47 8.41 19.17
C VAL A 254 9.20 7.90 19.83
N LYS A 255 8.02 8.21 19.27
CA LYS A 255 6.75 7.90 19.93
C LYS A 255 6.45 6.42 19.91
N LEU A 256 6.60 5.75 18.75
CA LEU A 256 6.26 4.34 18.59
C LEU A 256 7.15 3.42 19.45
N PRO A 257 8.49 3.56 19.49
CA PRO A 257 9.33 2.80 20.39
C PRO A 257 8.93 2.95 21.87
N ARG A 258 8.64 4.20 22.30
CA ARG A 258 8.18 4.47 23.69
C ARG A 258 6.85 3.76 23.97
N MET A 259 5.88 3.86 23.05
CA MET A 259 4.58 3.21 23.19
C MET A 259 4.70 1.68 23.22
N LEU A 260 5.55 1.10 22.37
CA LEU A 260 5.78 -0.34 22.35
C LEU A 260 6.42 -0.85 23.64
N LYS A 261 7.47 -0.18 24.15
CA LYS A 261 8.08 -0.50 25.45
C LYS A 261 7.06 -0.36 26.58
N GLN A 262 6.22 0.67 26.54
CA GLN A 262 5.17 0.91 27.53
C GLN A 262 4.07 -0.15 27.50
N PHE A 263 3.65 -0.57 26.30
CA PHE A 263 2.61 -1.58 26.11
C PHE A 263 3.08 -2.98 26.49
N THR A 264 4.27 -3.36 26.03
CA THR A 264 4.81 -4.71 26.25
C THR A 264 5.46 -4.89 27.62
N GLN A 265 5.90 -3.80 28.25
CA GLN A 265 6.74 -3.80 29.46
C GLN A 265 8.03 -4.60 29.25
N LYS A 266 8.58 -4.57 28.01
CA LYS A 266 9.78 -5.31 27.60
C LYS A 266 10.87 -4.36 27.15
N ASP A 267 12.12 -4.79 27.30
CA ASP A 267 13.27 -4.08 26.74
C ASP A 267 13.51 -4.57 25.31
N LEU A 268 12.99 -3.79 24.35
CA LEU A 268 13.02 -4.10 22.93
C LEU A 268 14.14 -3.33 22.23
N GLN A 269 14.75 -3.97 21.22
CA GLN A 269 15.67 -3.33 20.29
C GLN A 269 14.93 -2.84 19.05
N PHE A 270 15.36 -1.70 18.49
CA PHE A 270 14.67 -1.10 17.34
C PHE A 270 15.65 -0.81 16.21
N THR A 271 15.24 -1.16 15.01
CA THR A 271 15.86 -0.73 13.76
C THR A 271 14.85 0.08 12.94
N PHE A 272 15.35 1.09 12.22
CA PHE A 272 14.50 2.03 11.50
C PHE A 272 14.92 2.07 10.03
N THR A 273 13.93 1.99 9.14
CA THR A 273 14.11 2.24 7.71
C THR A 273 13.13 3.30 7.24
N SER A 274 13.44 3.99 6.15
CA SER A 274 12.57 5.05 5.61
C SER A 274 12.52 5.01 4.08
N GLY A 275 11.38 5.42 3.52
CA GLY A 275 11.19 5.45 2.08
C GLY A 275 11.12 4.05 1.47
N THR A 276 12.04 3.75 0.55
CA THR A 276 12.14 2.46 -0.15
C THR A 276 13.20 1.53 0.40
N ASP A 277 13.89 1.92 1.47
CA ASP A 277 14.99 1.18 2.08
C ASP A 277 14.47 0.04 2.98
N PHE A 278 13.74 -0.89 2.38
CA PHE A 278 13.37 -2.11 3.09
C PHE A 278 14.51 -3.13 3.02
N PRO A 279 14.89 -3.75 4.15
CA PRO A 279 15.89 -4.82 4.12
C PRO A 279 15.38 -5.98 3.26
N SER A 280 16.27 -6.54 2.45
CA SER A 280 16.00 -7.72 1.62
C SER A 280 15.88 -9.00 2.45
N ASP A 281 16.53 -9.02 3.62
CA ASP A 281 16.50 -10.10 4.59
C ASP A 281 15.87 -9.61 5.91
N LEU A 282 14.81 -10.29 6.32
CA LEU A 282 14.10 -10.07 7.58
C LEU A 282 14.38 -11.17 8.60
N SER A 283 15.39 -12.01 8.35
CA SER A 283 15.84 -13.00 9.32
C SER A 283 16.33 -12.32 10.60
N PRO A 284 16.00 -12.86 11.79
CA PRO A 284 16.42 -12.29 13.07
C PRO A 284 17.92 -12.36 13.27
#